data_f5592899c49c81e5006c9242f1b063a5
#
_entry.id   f5592899c49c81e5006c9242f1b063a5
#
_cell.length_a   1.000
_cell.length_b   1.000
_cell.length_c   1.000
_cell.angle_alpha   90.00
_cell.angle_beta   90.00
_cell.angle_gamma   90.00
#
_symmetry.space_group_name_H-M   'P 1'
#
loop_
_entity.id
_entity.type
_entity.pdbx_description
1 polymer ?
#
loop_
_entity_poly.entity_id
_entity_poly.type
_entity_poly.pdbx_seq_one_letter_code
_entity_poly.pdbx_strand_id
1 'polypeptide(L)'
;RWGLSFLANCREAAWRENTRAILALALDSLAELRRIVDVENLSYDRNQTGLLKIFRSSGSMEATLRAAKLYEELGVSVKRLTTKETIEKEPALSAISDKISGAVFYPGDESGDAFKFTQEISAAAIKRGVEFKFNCDMNELIRNGDKIEAVKTNCGLISGDAFILSLGSYSSILAKTANVMLPIYP
;
A
#
# COMPACT_ATOMS: atom_id res chain seq x y z
N ARG A 1 21.07 -16.54 -6.52
CA ARG A 1 20.17 -16.96 -5.42
C ARG A 1 18.76 -16.37 -5.55
N TRP A 2 18.61 -15.03 -5.76
CA TRP A 2 17.30 -14.39 -5.89
C TRP A 2 16.44 -14.99 -7.02
N GLY A 3 17.01 -15.15 -8.23
CA GLY A 3 16.27 -15.71 -9.38
C GLY A 3 15.72 -17.12 -9.15
N LEU A 4 16.46 -17.99 -8.47
CA LEU A 4 16.00 -19.32 -8.10
C LEU A 4 14.88 -19.28 -7.06
N SER A 5 14.99 -18.39 -6.06
CA SER A 5 13.92 -18.15 -5.10
C SER A 5 12.66 -17.60 -5.76
N PHE A 6 12.81 -16.68 -6.72
CA PHE A 6 11.69 -16.14 -7.49
C PHE A 6 10.98 -17.26 -8.28
N LEU A 7 11.73 -18.06 -9.04
CA LEU A 7 11.15 -19.18 -9.79
C LEU A 7 10.47 -20.22 -8.88
N ALA A 8 11.04 -20.50 -7.72
CA ALA A 8 10.42 -21.40 -6.74
C ALA A 8 9.07 -20.86 -6.20
N ASN A 9 8.88 -19.56 -6.19
CA ASN A 9 7.64 -18.90 -5.76
C ASN A 9 6.63 -18.64 -6.91
N CYS A 10 7.00 -18.90 -8.17
CA CYS A 10 6.10 -18.82 -9.32
C CYS A 10 5.14 -20.03 -9.43
N ARG A 11 4.78 -20.66 -8.32
CA ARG A 11 3.82 -21.78 -8.25
C ARG A 11 2.47 -21.28 -7.76
N GLU A 12 1.38 -21.86 -8.27
CA GLU A 12 0.03 -21.43 -7.89
C GLU A 12 -0.21 -21.48 -6.39
N ALA A 13 0.25 -22.52 -5.70
CA ALA A 13 0.08 -22.63 -4.24
C ALA A 13 0.76 -21.47 -3.49
N ALA A 14 2.02 -21.15 -3.84
CA ALA A 14 2.73 -20.04 -3.25
C ALA A 14 2.07 -18.69 -3.59
N TRP A 15 1.59 -18.52 -4.83
CA TRP A 15 0.84 -17.34 -5.22
C TRP A 15 -0.45 -17.17 -4.38
N ARG A 16 -1.23 -18.23 -4.20
CA ARG A 16 -2.47 -18.20 -3.40
C ARG A 16 -2.18 -17.85 -1.93
N GLU A 17 -1.16 -18.46 -1.34
CA GLU A 17 -0.75 -18.19 0.04
C GLU A 17 -0.29 -16.74 0.23
N ASN A 18 0.62 -16.28 -0.62
CA ASN A 18 1.11 -14.90 -0.59
C ASN A 18 -0.01 -13.89 -0.83
N THR A 19 -0.93 -14.18 -1.77
CA THR A 19 -2.07 -13.32 -2.04
C THR A 19 -3.00 -13.21 -0.83
N ARG A 20 -3.27 -14.32 -0.13
CA ARG A 20 -4.06 -14.29 1.12
C ARG A 20 -3.40 -13.42 2.18
N ALA A 21 -2.10 -13.60 2.40
CA ALA A 21 -1.38 -12.83 3.40
C ALA A 21 -1.37 -11.32 3.09
N ILE A 22 -1.10 -10.95 1.83
CA ILE A 22 -1.10 -9.55 1.39
C ILE A 22 -2.51 -8.95 1.48
N LEU A 23 -3.54 -9.69 1.07
CA LEU A 23 -4.91 -9.21 1.07
C LEU A 23 -5.45 -9.04 2.49
N ALA A 24 -5.14 -9.97 3.41
CA ALA A 24 -5.50 -9.82 4.81
C ALA A 24 -4.90 -8.53 5.39
N LEU A 25 -3.60 -8.31 5.19
CA LEU A 25 -2.93 -7.07 5.62
C LEU A 25 -3.54 -5.82 4.97
N ALA A 26 -3.90 -5.89 3.68
CA ALA A 26 -4.52 -4.76 2.97
C ALA A 26 -5.91 -4.41 3.52
N LEU A 27 -6.73 -5.43 3.84
CA LEU A 27 -8.06 -5.24 4.41
C LEU A 27 -7.98 -4.65 5.83
N ASP A 28 -7.08 -5.15 6.67
CA ASP A 28 -6.82 -4.61 8.00
C ASP A 28 -6.32 -3.16 7.91
N SER A 29 -5.39 -2.89 6.99
CA SER A 29 -4.86 -1.53 6.75
C SER A 29 -5.96 -0.56 6.30
N LEU A 30 -6.86 -1.00 5.42
CA LEU A 30 -7.98 -0.18 4.95
C LEU A 30 -8.97 0.11 6.08
N ALA A 31 -9.27 -0.89 6.93
CA ALA A 31 -10.15 -0.72 8.07
C ALA A 31 -9.56 0.29 9.08
N GLU A 32 -8.25 0.17 9.36
CA GLU A 32 -7.56 1.08 10.27
C GLU A 32 -7.42 2.49 9.69
N LEU A 33 -7.13 2.61 8.38
CA LEU A 33 -7.12 3.89 7.68
C LEU A 33 -8.47 4.62 7.85
N ARG A 34 -9.58 3.92 7.59
CA ARG A 34 -10.93 4.47 7.74
C ARG A 34 -11.19 4.91 9.17
N ARG A 35 -10.82 4.09 10.14
CA ARG A 35 -10.95 4.43 11.56
C ARG A 35 -10.19 5.72 11.93
N ILE A 36 -8.93 5.83 11.47
CA ILE A 36 -8.11 7.01 11.73
C ILE A 36 -8.72 8.25 11.06
N VAL A 37 -9.11 8.14 9.79
CA VAL A 37 -9.75 9.22 9.04
C VAL A 37 -10.99 9.75 9.76
N ASP A 38 -11.84 8.85 10.24
CA ASP A 38 -13.10 9.21 10.91
C ASP A 38 -12.82 9.82 12.31
N VAL A 39 -11.90 9.24 13.10
CA VAL A 39 -11.55 9.71 14.45
C VAL A 39 -10.87 11.06 14.43
N GLU A 40 -9.94 11.28 13.47
CA GLU A 40 -9.17 12.52 13.35
C GLU A 40 -9.84 13.55 12.43
N ASN A 41 -10.95 13.18 11.78
CA ASN A 41 -11.67 14.01 10.81
C ASN A 41 -10.75 14.54 9.69
N LEU A 42 -9.96 13.64 9.07
CA LEU A 42 -8.98 14.02 8.06
C LEU A 42 -9.66 14.34 6.71
N SER A 43 -9.23 15.44 6.07
CA SER A 43 -9.73 15.90 4.77
C SER A 43 -8.64 15.80 3.70
N TYR A 44 -8.77 14.85 2.75
CA TYR A 44 -7.74 14.58 1.74
C TYR A 44 -8.32 14.20 0.37
N ASP A 45 -9.44 14.81 0.01
CA ASP A 45 -10.16 14.54 -1.26
C ASP A 45 -10.55 13.06 -1.40
N ARG A 46 -10.94 12.42 -0.30
CA ARG A 46 -11.34 11.02 -0.28
C ARG A 46 -12.50 10.75 -1.21
N ASN A 47 -12.34 9.77 -2.08
CA ASN A 47 -13.36 9.31 -3.00
C ASN A 47 -13.61 7.80 -2.80
N GLN A 48 -14.83 7.41 -2.47
CA GLN A 48 -15.27 6.05 -2.16
C GLN A 48 -16.15 5.45 -3.28
N THR A 49 -15.94 5.87 -4.53
CA THR A 49 -16.72 5.39 -5.67
C THR A 49 -16.21 4.08 -6.27
N GLY A 50 -15.18 3.48 -5.67
CA GLY A 50 -14.54 2.25 -6.11
C GLY A 50 -13.45 2.46 -7.14
N LEU A 51 -12.86 1.34 -7.59
CA LEU A 51 -11.82 1.31 -8.62
C LEU A 51 -12.32 0.57 -9.86
N LEU A 52 -12.10 1.16 -11.02
CA LEU A 52 -12.47 0.62 -12.32
C LEU A 52 -11.20 0.20 -13.09
N LYS A 53 -11.02 -1.10 -13.29
CA LYS A 53 -9.93 -1.65 -14.11
C LYS A 53 -10.46 -2.00 -15.49
N ILE A 54 -10.08 -1.22 -16.51
CA ILE A 54 -10.52 -1.39 -17.89
C ILE A 54 -9.62 -2.38 -18.65
N PHE A 55 -10.20 -3.09 -19.62
CA PHE A 55 -9.52 -4.08 -20.43
C PHE A 55 -9.77 -3.86 -21.92
N ARG A 56 -8.71 -4.00 -22.73
CA ARG A 56 -8.78 -4.01 -24.19
C ARG A 56 -8.91 -5.43 -24.76
N SER A 57 -8.71 -6.46 -23.94
CA SER A 57 -8.77 -7.86 -24.31
C SER A 57 -9.67 -8.63 -23.36
N SER A 58 -10.64 -9.34 -23.91
CA SER A 58 -11.50 -10.24 -23.13
C SER A 58 -10.70 -11.34 -22.42
N GLY A 59 -9.64 -11.86 -23.05
CA GLY A 59 -8.78 -12.86 -22.44
C GLY A 59 -8.07 -12.37 -21.18
N SER A 60 -7.57 -11.11 -21.20
CA SER A 60 -6.93 -10.50 -20.03
C SER A 60 -7.95 -10.22 -18.91
N MET A 61 -9.17 -9.81 -19.28
CA MET A 61 -10.26 -9.62 -18.33
C MET A 61 -10.66 -10.93 -17.64
N GLU A 62 -10.84 -12.00 -18.41
CA GLU A 62 -11.16 -13.33 -17.87
C GLU A 62 -10.05 -13.86 -16.95
N ALA A 63 -8.79 -13.65 -17.31
CA ALA A 63 -7.67 -14.02 -16.45
C ALA A 63 -7.71 -13.27 -15.10
N THR A 64 -8.02 -11.97 -15.15
CA THR A 64 -8.20 -11.15 -13.92
C THR A 64 -9.38 -11.64 -13.09
N LEU A 65 -10.52 -11.97 -13.72
CA LEU A 65 -11.69 -12.48 -13.01
C LEU A 65 -11.44 -13.86 -12.37
N ARG A 66 -10.66 -14.72 -13.04
CA ARG A 66 -10.25 -15.99 -12.41
C ARG A 66 -9.40 -15.76 -11.16
N ALA A 67 -8.45 -14.83 -11.21
CA ALA A 67 -7.64 -14.48 -10.05
C ALA A 67 -8.48 -13.81 -8.93
N ALA A 68 -9.47 -13.00 -9.31
CA ALA A 68 -10.36 -12.29 -8.40
C ALA A 68 -11.24 -13.22 -7.55
N LYS A 69 -11.46 -14.47 -7.98
CA LYS A 69 -12.18 -15.46 -7.14
C LYS A 69 -11.54 -15.65 -5.77
N LEU A 70 -10.21 -15.60 -5.70
CA LEU A 70 -9.50 -15.67 -4.42
C LEU A 70 -9.78 -14.43 -3.55
N TYR A 71 -9.98 -13.26 -4.16
CA TYR A 71 -10.34 -12.03 -3.44
C TYR A 71 -11.77 -12.11 -2.91
N GLU A 72 -12.70 -12.67 -3.70
CA GLU A 72 -14.09 -12.88 -3.28
C GLU A 72 -14.19 -13.88 -2.11
N GLU A 73 -13.37 -14.95 -2.11
CA GLU A 73 -13.24 -15.89 -0.98
C GLU A 73 -12.86 -15.18 0.33
N LEU A 74 -12.17 -14.04 0.23
CA LEU A 74 -11.69 -13.23 1.36
C LEU A 74 -12.55 -11.98 1.61
N GLY A 75 -13.73 -11.91 1.00
CA GLY A 75 -14.71 -10.86 1.27
C GLY A 75 -14.59 -9.59 0.41
N VAL A 76 -13.69 -9.56 -0.59
CA VAL A 76 -13.60 -8.44 -1.52
C VAL A 76 -14.68 -8.56 -2.59
N SER A 77 -15.53 -7.55 -2.71
CA SER A 77 -16.52 -7.49 -3.79
C SER A 77 -15.88 -7.17 -5.12
N VAL A 78 -16.14 -8.01 -6.12
CA VAL A 78 -15.64 -7.84 -7.49
C VAL A 78 -16.81 -7.92 -8.45
N LYS A 79 -16.89 -6.99 -9.40
CA LYS A 79 -17.98 -6.96 -10.40
C LYS A 79 -17.40 -6.93 -11.80
N ARG A 80 -17.89 -7.81 -12.66
CA ARG A 80 -17.65 -7.73 -14.10
C ARG A 80 -18.58 -6.66 -14.69
N LEU A 81 -18.05 -5.81 -15.54
CA LEU A 81 -18.82 -4.85 -16.33
C LEU A 81 -18.60 -5.06 -17.81
N THR A 82 -19.70 -5.00 -18.58
CA THR A 82 -19.67 -4.91 -20.04
C THR A 82 -19.11 -3.55 -20.48
N THR A 83 -18.77 -3.40 -21.76
CA THR A 83 -18.36 -2.10 -22.31
C THR A 83 -19.40 -1.02 -22.04
N LYS A 84 -20.69 -1.33 -22.24
CA LYS A 84 -21.79 -0.39 -22.00
C LYS A 84 -21.83 0.07 -20.53
N GLU A 85 -21.87 -0.85 -19.60
CA GLU A 85 -21.86 -0.56 -18.15
C GLU A 85 -20.58 0.18 -17.72
N THR A 86 -19.45 -0.09 -18.39
CA THR A 86 -18.19 0.63 -18.14
C THR A 86 -18.30 2.10 -18.52
N ILE A 87 -18.91 2.40 -19.68
CA ILE A 87 -19.12 3.77 -20.15
C ILE A 87 -20.19 4.49 -19.31
N GLU A 88 -21.25 3.79 -18.90
CA GLU A 88 -22.25 4.35 -17.99
C GLU A 88 -21.63 4.77 -16.66
N LYS A 89 -20.66 3.99 -16.17
CA LYS A 89 -19.97 4.27 -14.92
C LYS A 89 -18.89 5.36 -15.06
N GLU A 90 -18.19 5.42 -16.18
CA GLU A 90 -17.15 6.42 -16.49
C GLU A 90 -17.36 6.95 -17.91
N PRO A 91 -18.19 8.00 -18.08
CA PRO A 91 -18.53 8.55 -19.39
C PRO A 91 -17.34 9.12 -20.18
N ALA A 92 -16.25 9.51 -19.49
CA ALA A 92 -15.03 9.98 -20.14
C ALA A 92 -14.38 8.92 -21.06
N LEU A 93 -14.70 7.64 -20.86
CA LEU A 93 -14.21 6.53 -21.69
C LEU A 93 -14.98 6.35 -23.00
N SER A 94 -16.06 7.11 -23.24
CA SER A 94 -16.91 6.97 -24.44
C SER A 94 -16.13 7.10 -25.75
N ALA A 95 -15.15 8.01 -25.80
CA ALA A 95 -14.30 8.24 -26.98
C ALA A 95 -13.43 7.03 -27.38
N ILE A 96 -13.27 6.05 -26.51
CA ILE A 96 -12.46 4.84 -26.74
C ILE A 96 -13.26 3.56 -26.52
N SER A 97 -14.58 3.64 -26.54
CA SER A 97 -15.49 2.50 -26.25
C SER A 97 -15.27 1.31 -27.20
N ASP A 98 -14.92 1.56 -28.46
CA ASP A 98 -14.55 0.57 -29.47
C ASP A 98 -13.26 -0.23 -29.12
N LYS A 99 -12.43 0.31 -28.24
CA LYS A 99 -11.16 -0.29 -27.78
C LYS A 99 -11.26 -0.97 -26.42
N ILE A 100 -12.44 -0.95 -25.79
CA ILE A 100 -12.67 -1.52 -24.45
C ILE A 100 -13.51 -2.79 -24.58
N SER A 101 -13.01 -3.90 -24.06
CA SER A 101 -13.74 -5.18 -24.00
C SER A 101 -14.62 -5.31 -22.74
N GLY A 102 -14.48 -4.38 -21.80
CA GLY A 102 -15.19 -4.35 -20.53
C GLY A 102 -14.28 -3.93 -19.38
N ALA A 103 -14.77 -4.07 -18.16
CA ALA A 103 -14.03 -3.73 -16.95
C ALA A 103 -14.27 -4.72 -15.81
N VAL A 104 -13.35 -4.69 -14.84
CA VAL A 104 -13.54 -5.27 -13.51
C VAL A 104 -13.64 -4.11 -12.52
N PHE A 105 -14.70 -4.08 -11.76
CA PHE A 105 -14.99 -3.03 -10.79
C PHE A 105 -14.87 -3.56 -9.36
N TYR A 106 -14.17 -2.81 -8.53
CA TYR A 106 -13.96 -3.07 -7.10
C TYR A 106 -14.68 -1.98 -6.29
N PRO A 107 -15.94 -2.19 -5.87
CA PRO A 107 -16.76 -1.15 -5.24
C PRO A 107 -16.28 -0.75 -3.84
N GLY A 108 -15.52 -1.61 -3.17
CA GLY A 108 -15.00 -1.35 -1.82
C GLY A 108 -13.69 -0.55 -1.81
N ASP A 109 -13.13 -0.27 -2.97
CA ASP A 109 -11.89 0.48 -3.11
C ASP A 109 -12.13 2.00 -3.01
N GLU A 110 -11.10 2.74 -2.65
CA GLU A 110 -11.17 4.18 -2.49
C GLU A 110 -9.87 4.85 -2.90
N SER A 111 -9.91 6.13 -3.18
CA SER A 111 -8.77 6.96 -3.51
C SER A 111 -8.77 8.26 -2.72
N GLY A 112 -7.65 8.96 -2.72
CA GLY A 112 -7.50 10.25 -2.08
C GLY A 112 -6.17 10.88 -2.43
N ASP A 113 -5.98 12.14 -2.05
CA ASP A 113 -4.73 12.84 -2.21
C ASP A 113 -3.75 12.43 -1.11
N ALA A 114 -2.70 11.69 -1.49
CA ALA A 114 -1.69 11.19 -0.55
C ALA A 114 -0.89 12.32 0.13
N PHE A 115 -0.68 13.44 -0.55
CA PHE A 115 0.03 14.59 0.03
C PHE A 115 -0.82 15.26 1.09
N LYS A 116 -2.09 15.56 0.79
CA LYS A 116 -3.04 16.11 1.77
C LYS A 116 -3.21 15.18 2.96
N PHE A 117 -3.38 13.87 2.71
CA PHE A 117 -3.46 12.88 3.78
C PHE A 117 -2.25 12.95 4.72
N THR A 118 -1.03 13.00 4.15
CA THR A 118 0.20 13.08 4.95
C THR A 118 0.27 14.35 5.77
N GLN A 119 -0.16 15.49 5.23
CA GLN A 119 -0.22 16.75 5.96
C GLN A 119 -1.25 16.71 7.10
N GLU A 120 -2.46 16.23 6.82
CA GLU A 120 -3.54 16.15 7.79
C GLU A 120 -3.20 15.21 8.96
N ILE A 121 -2.68 14.00 8.67
CA ILE A 121 -2.28 13.06 9.72
C ILE A 121 -1.10 13.58 10.54
N SER A 122 -0.18 14.32 9.92
CA SER A 122 0.93 14.96 10.65
C SER A 122 0.42 16.03 11.61
N ALA A 123 -0.54 16.86 11.16
CA ALA A 123 -1.16 17.87 12.00
C ALA A 123 -1.95 17.24 13.18
N ALA A 124 -2.65 16.13 12.92
CA ALA A 124 -3.35 15.39 13.97
C ALA A 124 -2.37 14.78 14.99
N ALA A 125 -1.24 14.24 14.52
CA ALA A 125 -0.19 13.68 15.38
C ALA A 125 0.45 14.76 16.28
N ILE A 126 0.73 15.95 15.74
CA ILE A 126 1.25 17.08 16.51
C ILE A 126 0.28 17.47 17.63
N LYS A 127 -1.03 17.54 17.34
CA LYS A 127 -2.06 17.83 18.35
C LYS A 127 -2.08 16.78 19.49
N ARG A 128 -1.62 15.55 19.20
CA ARG A 128 -1.48 14.47 20.18
C ARG A 128 -0.12 14.42 20.88
N GLY A 129 0.74 15.42 20.66
CA GLY A 129 2.05 15.54 21.30
C GLY A 129 3.21 14.86 20.57
N VAL A 130 3.02 14.43 19.32
CA VAL A 130 4.14 13.89 18.51
C VAL A 130 5.05 15.04 18.10
N GLU A 131 6.35 14.87 18.33
CA GLU A 131 7.39 15.82 17.91
C GLU A 131 7.96 15.40 16.56
N PHE A 132 7.95 16.31 15.58
CA PHE A 132 8.54 16.12 14.26
C PHE A 132 9.90 16.84 14.17
N LYS A 133 10.93 16.15 13.75
CA LYS A 133 12.26 16.69 13.46
C LYS A 133 12.52 16.67 11.97
N PHE A 134 12.19 17.78 11.30
CA PHE A 134 12.44 17.95 9.87
C PHE A 134 13.91 18.31 9.61
N ASN A 135 14.40 18.04 8.39
CA ASN A 135 15.79 18.27 7.99
C ASN A 135 16.80 17.59 8.92
N CYS A 136 16.43 16.44 9.46
CA CYS A 136 17.21 15.65 10.39
C CYS A 136 17.58 14.34 9.71
N ASP A 137 18.75 14.28 9.09
CA ASP A 137 19.24 13.11 8.37
C ASP A 137 19.72 12.04 9.34
N MET A 138 19.20 10.82 9.18
CA MET A 138 19.57 9.65 9.97
C MET A 138 20.81 8.98 9.33
N ASN A 139 21.90 8.87 10.10
CA ASN A 139 23.15 8.35 9.63
C ASN A 139 23.43 6.91 10.08
N GLU A 140 23.04 6.57 11.33
CA GLU A 140 23.43 5.32 11.95
C GLU A 140 22.46 4.93 13.06
N LEU A 141 22.17 3.63 13.18
CA LEU A 141 21.50 3.05 14.35
C LEU A 141 22.54 2.63 15.38
N ILE A 142 22.55 3.25 16.55
CA ILE A 142 23.44 2.91 17.64
C ILE A 142 22.91 1.69 18.39
N ARG A 143 23.70 0.63 18.35
CA ARG A 143 23.34 -0.67 18.91
C ARG A 143 24.13 -0.97 20.17
N ASN A 144 23.47 -1.53 21.16
CA ASN A 144 24.06 -2.12 22.34
C ASN A 144 23.52 -3.55 22.53
N GLY A 145 24.37 -4.55 22.28
CA GLY A 145 23.94 -5.95 22.24
C GLY A 145 22.87 -6.16 21.14
N ASP A 146 21.70 -6.62 21.55
CA ASP A 146 20.58 -6.91 20.65
C ASP A 146 19.53 -5.79 20.57
N LYS A 147 19.80 -4.64 21.16
CA LYS A 147 18.88 -3.51 21.20
C LYS A 147 19.46 -2.30 20.45
N ILE A 148 18.58 -1.52 19.83
CA ILE A 148 18.91 -0.18 19.37
C ILE A 148 18.66 0.77 20.54
N GLU A 149 19.64 1.59 20.89
CA GLU A 149 19.56 2.58 21.98
C GLU A 149 19.33 4.00 21.48
N ALA A 150 19.83 4.30 20.28
CA ALA A 150 19.73 5.64 19.70
C ALA A 150 19.83 5.61 18.18
N VAL A 151 19.41 6.71 17.57
CA VAL A 151 19.69 7.05 16.18
C VAL A 151 20.63 8.23 16.15
N LYS A 152 21.77 8.07 15.45
CA LYS A 152 22.69 9.17 15.17
C LYS A 152 22.21 9.95 13.97
N THR A 153 22.07 11.25 14.13
CA THR A 153 21.60 12.16 13.10
C THR A 153 22.56 13.34 12.93
N ASN A 154 22.37 14.15 11.88
CA ASN A 154 23.04 15.43 11.73
C ASN A 154 22.64 16.45 12.81
N CYS A 155 21.50 16.23 13.51
CA CYS A 155 20.99 17.07 14.59
C CYS A 155 21.40 16.55 16.00
N GLY A 156 22.21 15.48 16.09
CA GLY A 156 22.64 14.86 17.32
C GLY A 156 22.11 13.43 17.51
N LEU A 157 22.24 12.90 18.71
CA LEU A 157 21.74 11.57 19.09
C LEU A 157 20.28 11.69 19.53
N ILE A 158 19.44 10.79 19.04
CA ILE A 158 18.04 10.65 19.44
C ILE A 158 17.88 9.26 20.09
N SER A 159 17.64 9.23 21.38
CA SER A 159 17.38 8.00 22.15
C SER A 159 15.88 7.71 22.26
N GLY A 160 15.52 6.46 22.51
CA GLY A 160 14.15 6.03 22.72
C GLY A 160 14.07 4.60 23.21
N ASP A 161 12.91 4.21 23.70
CA ASP A 161 12.67 2.84 24.22
C ASP A 161 12.39 1.84 23.10
N ALA A 162 11.86 2.32 21.96
CA ALA A 162 11.59 1.55 20.75
C ALA A 162 11.78 2.40 19.49
N PHE A 163 12.13 1.75 18.40
CA PHE A 163 12.37 2.43 17.11
C PHE A 163 11.59 1.73 16.00
N ILE A 164 10.90 2.53 15.18
CA ILE A 164 10.21 2.05 13.97
C ILE A 164 10.92 2.63 12.75
N LEU A 165 11.46 1.74 11.90
CA LEU A 165 12.13 2.11 10.66
C LEU A 165 11.14 2.10 9.50
N SER A 166 10.72 3.28 9.02
CA SER A 166 9.68 3.46 7.99
C SER A 166 10.17 4.31 6.81
N LEU A 167 11.36 4.02 6.28
CA LEU A 167 12.02 4.80 5.22
C LEU A 167 11.78 4.24 3.81
N GLY A 168 10.81 3.35 3.63
CA GLY A 168 10.60 2.69 2.33
C GLY A 168 11.88 1.99 1.85
N SER A 169 12.28 2.18 0.60
CA SER A 169 13.49 1.58 0.03
C SER A 169 14.80 2.01 0.71
N TYR A 170 14.84 3.18 1.32
CA TYR A 170 15.99 3.67 2.09
C TYR A 170 16.20 2.91 3.42
N SER A 171 15.19 2.18 3.91
CA SER A 171 15.30 1.37 5.13
C SER A 171 16.46 0.37 5.06
N SER A 172 16.75 -0.18 3.88
CA SER A 172 17.85 -1.13 3.70
C SER A 172 19.25 -0.52 3.97
N ILE A 173 19.39 0.78 3.74
CA ILE A 173 20.65 1.51 3.95
C ILE A 173 20.89 1.67 5.45
N LEU A 174 19.89 2.15 6.18
CA LEU A 174 20.04 2.39 7.62
C LEU A 174 20.07 1.07 8.42
N ALA A 175 19.28 0.07 8.02
CA ALA A 175 19.27 -1.26 8.67
C ALA A 175 20.64 -1.95 8.64
N LYS A 176 21.47 -1.73 7.59
CA LYS A 176 22.83 -2.26 7.51
C LYS A 176 23.72 -1.78 8.66
N THR A 177 23.51 -0.58 9.19
CA THR A 177 24.29 -0.07 10.32
C THR A 177 24.04 -0.85 11.60
N ALA A 178 22.89 -1.52 11.69
CA ALA A 178 22.52 -2.45 12.77
C ALA A 178 22.76 -3.93 12.42
N ASN A 179 23.49 -4.23 11.33
CA ASN A 179 23.73 -5.58 10.81
C ASN A 179 22.44 -6.34 10.43
N VAL A 180 21.39 -5.61 10.06
CA VAL A 180 20.14 -6.19 9.54
C VAL A 180 20.11 -6.06 8.03
N MET A 181 19.93 -7.18 7.34
CA MET A 181 19.76 -7.19 5.89
C MET A 181 18.28 -7.19 5.53
N LEU A 182 17.82 -6.07 4.94
CA LEU A 182 16.47 -5.94 4.40
C LEU A 182 16.54 -6.03 2.87
N PRO A 183 15.94 -7.04 2.22
CA PRO A 183 15.93 -7.22 0.77
C PRO A 183 14.86 -6.32 0.12
N ILE A 184 14.91 -5.03 0.39
CA ILE A 184 14.03 -4.01 -0.18
C ILE A 184 14.85 -3.23 -1.22
N TYR A 185 14.31 -3.12 -2.42
CA TYR A 185 14.91 -2.42 -3.55
C TYR A 185 13.99 -1.29 -4.00
N PRO A 186 14.55 -0.16 -4.47
CA PRO A 186 13.76 0.93 -5.06
C PRO A 186 13.11 0.53 -6.37
#